data_70bf0a4ebbcf20afb6e085324fde3cd3
#
_entry.id   70bf0a4ebbcf20afb6e085324fde3cd3
#
_cell.length_a   1.000
_cell.length_b   1.000
_cell.length_c   1.000
_cell.angle_alpha   90.00
_cell.angle_beta   90.00
_cell.angle_gamma   90.00
#
_symmetry.space_group_name_H-M   'P 1'
#
loop_
_entity.id
_entity.type
_entity.pdbx_description
1 polymer ?
#
loop_
_entity_poly.entity_id
_entity_poly.type
_entity_poly.pdbx_seq_one_letter_code
_entity_poly.pdbx_strand_id
1 'polypeptide(L)'
;MGTRSTITARMSDGTYASIYCHWDGYPSHNGKILHENYNTLEKVEALIALGDLSSLRESPACPEGHSYRSPVAGHCIAYGRDRGEADTAARRGSSLDMLRHREQYNYLWNGQAWLMDGMLLADVLAEIKE
;
A
#
# COMPACT_ATOMS: atom_id res chain seq x y z
N MET A 1 5.89 17.56 5.28
CA MET A 1 5.58 16.33 6.04
C MET A 1 4.63 15.47 5.25
N GLY A 2 4.88 14.19 5.23
CA GLY A 2 4.03 13.26 4.51
C GLY A 2 2.77 12.91 5.29
N THR A 3 1.70 12.61 4.56
CA THR A 3 0.51 11.99 5.14
C THR A 3 0.73 10.49 5.06
N ARG A 4 1.01 9.88 6.19
CA ARG A 4 1.49 8.49 6.29
C ARG A 4 0.35 7.50 6.35
N SER A 5 0.59 6.32 5.78
CA SER A 5 -0.39 5.24 5.83
C SER A 5 0.29 3.89 5.95
N THR A 6 -0.48 2.90 6.39
CA THR A 6 -0.09 1.50 6.29
C THR A 6 -0.96 0.82 5.25
N ILE A 7 -0.39 -0.14 4.57
CA ILE A 7 -1.10 -0.97 3.60
C ILE A 7 -0.89 -2.41 4.04
N THR A 8 -1.96 -3.04 4.51
CA THR A 8 -1.93 -4.39 5.07
C THR A 8 -2.81 -5.30 4.23
N ALA A 9 -2.41 -6.54 4.05
CA ALA A 9 -3.18 -7.48 3.26
C ALA A 9 -3.24 -8.85 3.92
N ARG A 10 -4.41 -9.48 3.81
CA ARG A 10 -4.55 -10.89 4.11
C ARG A 10 -4.04 -11.65 2.90
N MET A 11 -3.00 -12.44 3.11
CA MET A 11 -2.34 -13.18 2.04
C MET A 11 -3.03 -14.50 1.75
N SER A 12 -2.63 -15.16 0.65
CA SER A 12 -3.26 -16.42 0.22
C SER A 12 -3.16 -17.55 1.26
N ASP A 13 -2.14 -17.52 2.12
CA ASP A 13 -1.98 -18.53 3.19
C ASP A 13 -2.74 -18.19 4.47
N GLY A 14 -3.50 -17.11 4.46
CA GLY A 14 -4.28 -16.67 5.63
C GLY A 14 -3.51 -15.78 6.61
N THR A 15 -2.21 -15.59 6.40
CA THR A 15 -1.43 -14.66 7.22
C THR A 15 -1.61 -13.22 6.72
N TYR A 16 -1.10 -12.26 7.49
CA TYR A 16 -1.16 -10.85 7.14
C TYR A 16 0.23 -10.31 6.87
N ALA A 17 0.34 -9.37 5.94
CA ALA A 17 1.58 -8.66 5.66
C ALA A 17 1.28 -7.17 5.55
N SER A 18 2.16 -6.34 6.07
CA SER A 18 1.94 -4.89 6.14
C SER A 18 3.17 -4.14 5.64
N ILE A 19 2.93 -3.09 4.86
CA ILE A 19 3.97 -2.15 4.44
C ILE A 19 3.57 -0.73 4.83
N TYR A 20 4.57 0.13 4.88
CA TYR A 20 4.43 1.55 5.19
C TYR A 20 4.47 2.36 3.90
N CYS A 21 3.68 3.44 3.83
CA CYS A 21 3.75 4.40 2.72
C CYS A 21 3.87 5.81 3.29
N HIS A 22 4.90 6.54 2.84
CA HIS A 22 5.24 7.85 3.44
C HIS A 22 4.36 9.00 2.95
N TRP A 23 4.03 9.02 1.65
CA TRP A 23 3.33 10.16 1.05
C TRP A 23 1.90 9.85 0.67
N ASP A 24 1.05 10.89 0.79
CA ASP A 24 -0.30 10.92 0.20
C ASP A 24 -1.21 9.80 0.67
N GLY A 25 -1.13 9.46 1.97
CA GLY A 25 -1.90 8.36 2.54
C GLY A 25 -3.41 8.60 2.63
N TYR A 26 -3.87 9.81 2.38
CA TYR A 26 -5.29 10.14 2.50
C TYR A 26 -6.15 9.42 1.44
N PRO A 27 -7.45 9.23 1.73
CA PRO A 27 -8.31 8.39 0.86
C PRO A 27 -8.41 8.84 -0.59
N SER A 28 -8.41 10.14 -0.86
CA SER A 28 -8.54 10.65 -2.22
C SER A 28 -7.30 10.42 -3.09
N HIS A 29 -6.19 9.97 -2.51
CA HIS A 29 -4.99 9.56 -3.25
C HIS A 29 -4.74 8.07 -3.07
N ASN A 30 -4.11 7.66 -1.96
CA ASN A 30 -3.75 6.25 -1.77
C ASN A 30 -4.99 5.35 -1.74
N GLY A 31 -6.06 5.78 -1.08
CA GLY A 31 -7.29 5.00 -1.05
C GLY A 31 -7.86 4.77 -2.43
N LYS A 32 -7.95 5.82 -3.22
CA LYS A 32 -8.47 5.73 -4.59
C LYS A 32 -7.61 4.81 -5.46
N ILE A 33 -6.30 4.95 -5.37
CA ILE A 33 -5.36 4.10 -6.13
C ILE A 33 -5.52 2.63 -5.75
N LEU A 34 -5.60 2.32 -4.45
CA LEU A 34 -5.80 0.95 -4.00
C LEU A 34 -7.11 0.38 -4.52
N HIS A 35 -8.18 1.15 -4.40
CA HIS A 35 -9.51 0.71 -4.80
C HIS A 35 -9.60 0.44 -6.31
N GLU A 36 -8.99 1.30 -7.12
CA GLU A 36 -9.10 1.23 -8.57
C GLU A 36 -8.09 0.28 -9.23
N ASN A 37 -6.90 0.14 -8.64
CA ASN A 37 -5.80 -0.56 -9.29
C ASN A 37 -5.33 -1.84 -8.60
N TYR A 38 -5.66 -2.04 -7.33
CA TYR A 38 -5.21 -3.20 -6.55
C TYR A 38 -6.41 -3.98 -6.04
N ASN A 39 -7.23 -4.44 -6.95
CA ASN A 39 -8.52 -5.06 -6.64
C ASN A 39 -8.55 -6.57 -6.82
N THR A 40 -7.39 -7.20 -6.94
CA THR A 40 -7.25 -8.67 -6.95
C THR A 40 -6.11 -9.07 -6.04
N LEU A 41 -6.15 -10.30 -5.51
CA LEU A 41 -5.08 -10.79 -4.64
C LEU A 41 -3.72 -10.73 -5.33
N GLU A 42 -3.65 -11.10 -6.61
CA GLU A 42 -2.41 -11.07 -7.38
C GLU A 42 -1.78 -9.67 -7.40
N LYS A 43 -2.59 -8.65 -7.64
CA LYS A 43 -2.10 -7.26 -7.67
C LYS A 43 -1.70 -6.80 -6.28
N VAL A 44 -2.47 -7.18 -5.26
CA VAL A 44 -2.16 -6.84 -3.87
C VAL A 44 -0.84 -7.49 -3.44
N GLU A 45 -0.64 -8.76 -3.78
CA GLU A 45 0.60 -9.46 -3.44
C GLU A 45 1.82 -8.82 -4.11
N ALA A 46 1.68 -8.40 -5.37
CA ALA A 46 2.76 -7.70 -6.07
C ALA A 46 3.12 -6.38 -5.38
N LEU A 47 2.12 -5.65 -4.88
CA LEU A 47 2.34 -4.41 -4.14
C LEU A 47 3.06 -4.67 -2.81
N ILE A 48 2.57 -5.62 -2.04
CA ILE A 48 3.15 -5.95 -0.73
C ILE A 48 4.60 -6.42 -0.87
N ALA A 49 4.91 -7.13 -1.96
CA ALA A 49 6.26 -7.62 -2.21
C ALA A 49 7.30 -6.50 -2.36
N LEU A 50 6.86 -5.28 -2.68
CA LEU A 50 7.77 -4.13 -2.76
C LEU A 50 8.30 -3.69 -1.40
N GLY A 51 7.60 -4.01 -0.31
CA GLY A 51 7.94 -3.49 1.01
C GLY A 51 7.53 -2.04 1.16
N ASP A 52 8.18 -1.34 2.09
CA ASP A 52 7.84 0.04 2.42
C ASP A 52 8.00 0.95 1.20
N LEU A 53 7.04 1.86 1.04
CA LEU A 53 6.95 2.75 -0.10
C LEU A 53 7.20 4.21 0.29
N SER A 54 7.89 4.93 -0.58
CA SER A 54 7.87 6.40 -0.54
C SER A 54 6.52 6.87 -1.07
N SER A 55 6.11 6.38 -2.24
CA SER A 55 4.85 6.77 -2.87
C SER A 55 4.15 5.56 -3.49
N LEU A 56 2.83 5.54 -3.35
CA LEU A 56 1.96 4.58 -4.02
C LEU A 56 1.50 5.15 -5.35
N ARG A 57 1.59 4.34 -6.40
CA ARG A 57 1.11 4.69 -7.73
C ARG A 57 0.33 3.52 -8.32
N GLU A 58 -0.18 3.69 -9.53
CA GLU A 58 -1.07 2.74 -10.17
C GLU A 58 -0.43 1.40 -10.51
N SER A 59 0.89 1.37 -10.70
CA SER A 59 1.62 0.14 -11.07
C SER A 59 2.77 -0.14 -10.11
N PRO A 60 2.94 -1.39 -9.66
CA PRO A 60 4.08 -1.78 -8.83
C PRO A 60 5.33 -2.12 -9.65
N ALA A 61 5.25 -2.07 -10.97
CA ALA A 61 6.37 -2.46 -11.85
C ALA A 61 7.54 -1.48 -11.78
N CYS A 62 8.71 -1.95 -12.20
CA CYS A 62 9.91 -1.12 -12.31
C CYS A 62 10.32 -1.05 -13.77
N PRO A 63 9.78 -0.10 -14.54
CA PRO A 63 10.15 0.02 -15.94
C PRO A 63 11.59 0.53 -16.10
N GLU A 64 12.12 0.37 -17.30
CA GLU A 64 13.45 0.85 -17.60
C GLU A 64 13.59 2.33 -17.29
N GLY A 65 14.67 2.70 -16.64
CA GLY A 65 14.94 4.09 -16.26
C GLY A 65 14.30 4.54 -14.96
N HIS A 66 13.45 3.70 -14.34
CA HIS A 66 12.81 4.04 -13.08
C HIS A 66 13.79 3.93 -11.92
N SER A 67 13.89 4.98 -11.10
CA SER A 67 14.71 4.97 -9.89
C SER A 67 14.10 5.91 -8.87
N TYR A 68 14.65 5.89 -7.65
CA TYR A 68 14.19 6.78 -6.59
C TYR A 68 14.34 8.25 -6.96
N ARG A 69 15.44 8.60 -7.63
CA ARG A 69 15.73 9.98 -8.03
C ARG A 69 15.04 10.40 -9.33
N SER A 70 14.71 9.41 -10.18
CA SER A 70 14.08 9.67 -11.48
C SER A 70 12.93 8.70 -11.68
N PRO A 71 11.85 8.83 -10.90
CA PRO A 71 10.74 7.91 -11.00
C PRO A 71 9.98 8.08 -12.31
N VAL A 72 9.56 6.95 -12.88
CA VAL A 72 8.68 6.96 -14.05
C VAL A 72 7.25 7.15 -13.54
N ALA A 73 6.52 8.10 -14.15
CA ALA A 73 5.15 8.42 -13.73
C ALA A 73 4.26 7.17 -13.73
N GLY A 74 3.36 7.09 -12.75
CA GLY A 74 2.42 5.98 -12.62
C GLY A 74 3.00 4.73 -11.98
N HIS A 75 4.24 4.74 -11.53
CA HIS A 75 4.90 3.59 -10.91
C HIS A 75 5.27 3.87 -9.47
N CYS A 76 5.04 2.88 -8.59
CA CYS A 76 5.36 3.00 -7.17
C CYS A 76 6.84 3.27 -6.94
N ILE A 77 7.15 4.04 -5.90
CA ILE A 77 8.52 4.30 -5.48
C ILE A 77 8.75 3.56 -4.17
N ALA A 78 9.59 2.51 -4.23
CA ALA A 78 9.86 1.64 -3.08
C ALA A 78 11.25 1.94 -2.52
N TYR A 79 11.36 2.05 -1.21
CA TYR A 79 12.63 2.35 -0.57
C TYR A 79 13.68 1.26 -0.79
N GLY A 80 13.27 0.00 -0.74
CA GLY A 80 14.21 -1.12 -0.94
C GLY A 80 14.64 -1.26 -2.39
N ARG A 81 13.68 -1.44 -3.28
CA ARG A 81 13.95 -1.68 -4.69
C ARG A 81 14.60 -0.47 -5.38
N ASP A 82 14.09 0.72 -5.13
CA ASP A 82 14.45 1.90 -5.92
C ASP A 82 15.56 2.74 -5.28
N ARG A 83 15.80 2.55 -3.98
CA ARG A 83 16.83 3.31 -3.25
C ARG A 83 17.89 2.42 -2.61
N GLY A 84 17.67 1.10 -2.56
CA GLY A 84 18.62 0.16 -1.97
C GLY A 84 18.62 0.15 -0.45
N GLU A 85 17.54 0.61 0.18
CA GLU A 85 17.44 0.68 1.62
C GLU A 85 17.20 -0.69 2.24
N ALA A 86 17.85 -0.99 3.36
CA ALA A 86 17.68 -2.26 4.06
C ALA A 86 16.47 -2.21 4.99
N ASP A 87 15.98 -3.40 5.38
CA ASP A 87 14.91 -3.56 6.38
C ASP A 87 13.58 -2.90 6.00
N THR A 88 13.27 -2.92 4.71
CA THR A 88 12.04 -2.35 4.19
C THR A 88 11.01 -3.39 3.80
N ALA A 89 11.31 -4.68 3.99
CA ALA A 89 10.39 -5.75 3.62
C ALA A 89 9.10 -5.68 4.44
N ALA A 90 8.02 -6.21 3.87
CA ALA A 90 6.73 -6.27 4.57
C ALA A 90 6.86 -7.01 5.90
N ARG A 91 6.16 -6.52 6.89
CA ARG A 91 6.08 -7.16 8.21
C ARG A 91 4.98 -8.19 8.14
N ARG A 92 5.26 -9.42 8.60
CA ARG A 92 4.34 -10.53 8.49
C ARG A 92 3.93 -11.05 9.85
N GLY A 93 2.67 -11.50 9.97
CA GLY A 93 2.15 -12.05 11.20
C GLY A 93 0.92 -12.90 10.96
N SER A 94 0.61 -13.77 11.91
CA SER A 94 -0.57 -14.65 11.82
C SER A 94 -1.88 -13.92 12.16
N SER A 95 -1.80 -12.73 12.74
CA SER A 95 -2.96 -11.90 13.05
C SER A 95 -2.62 -10.44 12.91
N LEU A 96 -3.65 -9.59 12.80
CA LEU A 96 -3.47 -8.14 12.72
C LEU A 96 -2.84 -7.57 14.00
N ASP A 97 -3.11 -8.19 15.14
CA ASP A 97 -2.55 -7.73 16.42
C ASP A 97 -1.01 -7.80 16.44
N MET A 98 -0.44 -8.69 15.65
CA MET A 98 1.01 -8.82 15.56
C MET A 98 1.64 -7.72 14.72
N LEU A 99 0.82 -6.98 13.96
CA LEU A 99 1.28 -5.89 13.08
C LEU A 99 0.83 -4.56 13.67
N ARG A 100 1.32 -4.24 14.84
CA ARG A 100 0.81 -3.11 15.65
C ARG A 100 1.13 -1.72 15.12
N HIS A 101 1.94 -1.62 14.09
CA HIS A 101 2.29 -0.33 13.54
C HIS A 101 1.07 0.32 12.90
N ARG A 102 0.72 1.53 13.33
CA ARG A 102 -0.41 2.27 12.75
C ARG A 102 0.06 3.66 12.35
N GLU A 103 -0.52 4.16 11.29
CA GLU A 103 -0.26 5.51 10.81
C GLU A 103 -1.57 6.30 10.77
N GLN A 104 -1.53 7.45 10.13
CA GLN A 104 -2.67 8.35 10.04
C GLN A 104 -3.86 7.69 9.32
N TYR A 105 -3.58 6.93 8.27
CA TYR A 105 -4.57 6.14 7.55
C TYR A 105 -4.09 4.70 7.45
N ASN A 106 -4.99 3.74 7.68
CA ASN A 106 -4.61 2.33 7.69
C ASN A 106 -5.54 1.55 6.79
N TYR A 107 -4.97 0.98 5.71
CA TYR A 107 -5.72 0.24 4.70
C TYR A 107 -5.52 -1.25 4.88
N LEU A 108 -6.60 -2.01 4.74
CA LEU A 108 -6.56 -3.47 4.87
C LEU A 108 -7.29 -4.13 3.70
N TRP A 109 -6.59 -5.01 3.00
CA TRP A 109 -7.19 -5.93 2.05
C TRP A 109 -7.59 -7.19 2.80
N ASN A 110 -8.92 -7.49 2.85
CA ASN A 110 -9.44 -8.62 3.62
C ASN A 110 -9.60 -9.90 2.81
N GLY A 111 -9.11 -9.91 1.57
CA GLY A 111 -9.28 -11.02 0.63
C GLY A 111 -10.35 -10.77 -0.41
N GLN A 112 -11.20 -9.77 -0.22
CA GLN A 112 -12.30 -9.43 -1.13
C GLN A 112 -12.39 -7.95 -1.44
N ALA A 113 -12.08 -7.10 -0.48
CA ALA A 113 -12.23 -5.65 -0.62
C ALA A 113 -11.25 -4.94 0.30
N TRP A 114 -11.07 -3.64 0.05
CA TRP A 114 -10.28 -2.77 0.89
C TRP A 114 -11.12 -2.16 2.00
N LEU A 115 -10.56 -2.12 3.20
CA LEU A 115 -11.11 -1.39 4.34
C LEU A 115 -10.13 -0.28 4.72
N MET A 116 -10.66 0.83 5.22
CA MET A 116 -9.84 1.92 5.77
C MET A 116 -10.30 2.16 7.20
N ASP A 117 -9.41 1.88 8.16
CA ASP A 117 -9.69 2.02 9.59
C ASP A 117 -11.02 1.38 10.00
N GLY A 118 -11.29 0.19 9.46
CA GLY A 118 -12.49 -0.59 9.77
C GLY A 118 -13.71 -0.28 8.90
N MET A 119 -13.64 0.73 8.04
CA MET A 119 -14.75 1.10 7.16
C MET A 119 -14.49 0.60 5.75
N LEU A 120 -15.55 0.20 5.04
CA LEU A 120 -15.40 -0.22 3.64
C LEU A 120 -14.89 0.95 2.81
N LEU A 121 -13.75 0.77 2.15
CA LEU A 121 -13.11 1.87 1.41
C LEU A 121 -14.00 2.43 0.30
N ALA A 122 -14.77 1.57 -0.39
CA ALA A 122 -15.70 2.02 -1.41
C ALA A 122 -16.70 3.04 -0.85
N ASP A 123 -17.17 2.82 0.39
CA ASP A 123 -18.10 3.73 1.04
C ASP A 123 -17.42 5.05 1.41
N VAL A 124 -16.18 4.98 1.88
CA VAL A 124 -15.40 6.17 2.21
C VAL A 124 -15.21 7.03 0.96
N LEU A 125 -14.84 6.40 -0.15
CA LEU A 125 -14.61 7.12 -1.41
C LEU A 125 -15.89 7.72 -1.98
N ALA A 126 -17.03 7.05 -1.77
CA ALA A 126 -18.32 7.56 -2.25
C ALA A 126 -18.74 8.86 -1.53
N GLU A 127 -18.23 9.08 -0.32
CA GLU A 127 -18.55 10.28 0.46
C GLU A 127 -17.59 11.44 0.18
N ILE A 128 -16.48 11.18 -0.50
CA ILE A 128 -15.54 12.22 -0.87
C ILE A 128 -16.08 12.93 -2.11
N LYS A 129 -16.33 14.22 -1.97
CA LYS A 129 -16.81 15.04 -3.09
C LYS A 129 -15.65 15.82 -3.67
N GLU A 130 -15.43 15.60 -4.92
CA GLU A 130 -14.40 16.30 -5.66
C GLU A 130 -14.96 17.56 -6.30
#